data_f360cf30fd29b5e109685b13c51c50ea
#
_entry.id   f360cf30fd29b5e109685b13c51c50ea
#
_cell.length_a   1.000
_cell.length_b   1.000
_cell.length_c   1.000
_cell.angle_alpha   90.00
_cell.angle_beta   90.00
_cell.angle_gamma   90.00
#
_symmetry.space_group_name_H-M   'P 1'
#
loop_
_entity.id
_entity.type
_entity.pdbx_description
1 polymer ?
#
loop_
_entity_poly.entity_id
_entity_poly.type
_entity_poly.pdbx_seq_one_letter_code
_entity_poly.pdbx_strand_id
1 'polypeptide(L)'
;MTDAAQCKAIARRFIEELWNERRLELADELFAPDCVTHQLRSGEEDVGAPRPPDMIKRHVAEWLAAFPDLRFAVEQMLAEGDRVMTRCTMTGTHAGAWQGVAPTGRRVSVRMVIVQRIADGRIAEDWVLVEALGLFQQLGLVPPREELLPTK
;
A
#
# COMPACT_ATOMS: atom_id res chain seq x y z
N MET A 1 -2.95 17.71 20.06
CA MET A 1 -4.07 17.49 19.12
C MET A 1 -3.49 17.22 17.74
N THR A 2 -3.91 16.14 17.09
CA THR A 2 -3.47 15.79 15.75
C THR A 2 -4.12 16.73 14.73
N ASP A 3 -3.34 17.42 13.93
CA ASP A 3 -3.83 18.30 12.89
C ASP A 3 -3.56 17.74 11.49
N ALA A 4 -4.17 18.36 10.47
CA ALA A 4 -4.06 17.92 9.09
C ALA A 4 -2.61 17.91 8.57
N ALA A 5 -1.80 18.89 8.95
CA ALA A 5 -0.41 18.97 8.52
C ALA A 5 0.42 17.83 9.14
N GLN A 6 0.20 17.52 10.41
CA GLN A 6 0.85 16.39 11.08
C GLN A 6 0.44 15.06 10.47
N CYS A 7 -0.85 14.85 10.17
CA CYS A 7 -1.33 13.65 9.51
C CYS A 7 -0.66 13.44 8.15
N LYS A 8 -0.58 14.49 7.34
CA LYS A 8 0.08 14.44 6.04
C LYS A 8 1.57 14.16 6.16
N ALA A 9 2.25 14.75 7.15
CA ALA A 9 3.68 14.52 7.37
C ALA A 9 3.97 13.06 7.72
N ILE A 10 3.17 12.46 8.59
CA ILE A 10 3.31 11.04 8.97
C ILE A 10 3.05 10.12 7.76
N ALA A 11 1.97 10.36 7.03
CA ALA A 11 1.65 9.58 5.84
C ALA A 11 2.73 9.70 4.75
N ARG A 12 3.31 10.87 4.58
CA ARG A 12 4.40 11.11 3.63
C ARG A 12 5.67 10.38 4.04
N ARG A 13 6.04 10.40 5.30
CA ARG A 13 7.19 9.65 5.82
C ARG A 13 7.01 8.14 5.59
N PHE A 14 5.81 7.61 5.79
CA PHE A 14 5.50 6.21 5.51
C PHE A 14 5.78 5.85 4.05
N ILE A 15 5.36 6.68 3.11
CA ILE A 15 5.56 6.42 1.67
C ILE A 15 7.02 6.69 1.26
N GLU A 16 7.54 7.86 1.58
CA GLU A 16 8.83 8.31 1.03
C GLU A 16 10.02 7.71 1.76
N GLU A 17 9.98 7.65 3.09
CA GLU A 17 11.11 7.15 3.87
C GLU A 17 11.04 5.64 4.09
N LEU A 18 9.93 5.12 4.60
CA LEU A 18 9.83 3.69 4.92
C LEU A 18 9.83 2.83 3.66
N TRP A 19 8.98 3.14 2.67
CA TRP A 19 8.92 2.40 1.43
C TRP A 19 10.03 2.76 0.43
N ASN A 20 10.11 4.03 0.01
CA ASN A 20 11.01 4.44 -1.08
C ASN A 20 12.48 4.42 -0.67
N GLU A 21 12.79 4.82 0.56
CA GLU A 21 14.16 4.79 1.08
C GLU A 21 14.52 3.47 1.77
N ARG A 22 13.60 2.51 1.84
CA ARG A 22 13.80 1.18 2.46
C ARG A 22 14.10 1.24 3.96
N ARG A 23 13.64 2.26 4.66
CA ARG A 23 13.86 2.44 6.09
C ARG A 23 12.78 1.72 6.90
N LEU A 24 12.86 0.39 6.90
CA LEU A 24 11.85 -0.48 7.52
C LEU A 24 11.77 -0.28 9.03
N GLU A 25 12.87 0.13 9.67
CA GLU A 25 12.93 0.43 11.12
C GLU A 25 11.96 1.54 11.53
N LEU A 26 11.57 2.42 10.61
CA LEU A 26 10.59 3.47 10.87
C LEU A 26 9.19 2.93 11.20
N ALA A 27 8.91 1.68 10.91
CA ALA A 27 7.64 1.08 11.31
C ALA A 27 7.41 1.16 12.82
N ASP A 28 8.45 1.02 13.63
CA ASP A 28 8.37 1.12 15.09
C ASP A 28 8.01 2.53 15.58
N GLU A 29 8.40 3.55 14.82
CA GLU A 29 8.08 4.95 15.11
C GLU A 29 6.73 5.37 14.55
N LEU A 30 6.43 4.97 13.31
CA LEU A 30 5.28 5.47 12.56
C LEU A 30 3.98 4.73 12.87
N PHE A 31 4.03 3.47 13.32
CA PHE A 31 2.84 2.67 13.59
C PHE A 31 2.63 2.42 15.06
N ALA A 32 1.37 2.48 15.50
CA ALA A 32 0.99 2.06 16.84
C ALA A 32 1.22 0.54 17.01
N PRO A 33 1.63 0.09 18.22
CA PRO A 33 1.82 -1.35 18.47
C PRO A 33 0.56 -2.19 18.23
N ASP A 34 -0.61 -1.60 18.39
CA ASP A 34 -1.93 -2.20 18.21
C ASP A 34 -2.62 -1.75 16.92
N CYS A 35 -1.85 -1.33 15.93
CA CYS A 35 -2.37 -0.88 14.62
C CYS A 35 -3.25 -1.96 13.99
N VAL A 36 -4.36 -1.54 13.40
CA VAL A 36 -5.30 -2.39 12.66
C VAL A 36 -5.31 -1.98 11.20
N THR A 37 -5.20 -2.96 10.31
CA THR A 37 -5.24 -2.75 8.85
C THR A 37 -6.50 -3.38 8.26
N HIS A 38 -7.17 -2.63 7.39
CA HIS A 38 -8.27 -3.09 6.57
C HIS A 38 -7.81 -3.19 5.11
N GLN A 39 -7.73 -4.42 4.60
CA GLN A 39 -7.53 -4.64 3.17
C GLN A 39 -8.91 -4.61 2.50
N LEU A 40 -9.18 -3.54 1.77
CA LEU A 40 -10.49 -3.37 1.13
C LEU A 40 -10.55 -4.18 -0.16
N ARG A 41 -11.43 -5.19 -0.16
CA ARG A 41 -11.67 -6.04 -1.34
C ARG A 41 -13.17 -6.18 -1.53
N SER A 42 -13.63 -5.90 -2.74
CA SER A 42 -15.04 -6.07 -3.08
C SER A 42 -15.46 -7.53 -2.96
N GLY A 43 -16.62 -7.76 -2.38
CA GLY A 43 -17.13 -9.10 -2.12
C GLY A 43 -16.64 -9.73 -0.82
N GLU A 44 -15.70 -9.10 -0.12
CA GLU A 44 -15.26 -9.52 1.21
C GLU A 44 -15.79 -8.55 2.28
N GLU A 45 -16.02 -9.07 3.49
CA GLU A 45 -16.39 -8.25 4.64
C GLU A 45 -15.18 -7.41 5.09
N ASP A 46 -15.42 -6.13 5.41
CA ASP A 46 -14.38 -5.27 5.96
C ASP A 46 -14.12 -5.60 7.42
N VAL A 47 -13.28 -6.58 7.65
CA VAL A 47 -12.82 -6.99 8.99
C VAL A 47 -11.38 -6.56 9.16
N GLY A 48 -11.14 -5.62 10.09
CA GLY A 48 -9.79 -5.19 10.42
C GLY A 48 -8.97 -6.31 11.05
N ALA A 49 -7.69 -6.38 10.70
CA ALA A 49 -6.76 -7.34 11.27
C ALA A 49 -5.61 -6.62 11.98
N PRO A 50 -5.16 -7.11 13.15
CA PRO A 50 -3.98 -6.55 13.79
C PRO A 50 -2.77 -6.60 12.87
N ARG A 51 -2.06 -5.49 12.76
CA ARG A 51 -0.83 -5.39 11.99
C ARG A 51 0.21 -4.55 12.75
N PRO A 52 0.84 -5.12 13.78
CA PRO A 52 1.87 -4.43 14.55
C PRO A 52 3.11 -4.14 13.69
N PRO A 53 4.02 -3.27 14.15
CA PRO A 53 5.21 -2.86 13.39
C PRO A 53 6.02 -4.00 12.75
N ASP A 54 6.21 -5.12 13.45
CA ASP A 54 6.95 -6.26 12.90
C ASP A 54 6.24 -6.90 11.69
N MET A 55 4.93 -6.91 11.68
CA MET A 55 4.15 -7.39 10.53
C MET A 55 4.20 -6.40 9.37
N ILE A 56 4.24 -5.09 9.65
CA ILE A 56 4.46 -4.05 8.63
C ILE A 56 5.83 -4.26 7.96
N LYS A 57 6.88 -4.43 8.76
CA LYS A 57 8.23 -4.68 8.23
C LYS A 57 8.28 -5.91 7.32
N ARG A 58 7.66 -7.01 7.76
CA ARG A 58 7.56 -8.24 6.96
C ARG A 58 6.82 -8.03 5.65
N HIS A 59 5.67 -7.37 5.71
CA HIS A 59 4.86 -7.06 4.53
C HIS A 59 5.65 -6.23 3.52
N VAL A 60 6.32 -5.19 3.97
CA VAL A 60 7.15 -4.35 3.10
C VAL A 60 8.31 -5.17 2.50
N ALA A 61 8.99 -5.99 3.32
CA ALA A 61 10.08 -6.83 2.85
C ALA A 61 9.64 -7.84 1.79
N GLU A 62 8.45 -8.43 1.91
CA GLU A 62 7.88 -9.35 0.92
C GLU A 62 7.63 -8.66 -0.42
N TRP A 63 7.06 -7.45 -0.40
CA TRP A 63 6.87 -6.68 -1.63
C TRP A 63 8.19 -6.28 -2.27
N LEU A 64 9.17 -5.86 -1.48
CA LEU A 64 10.50 -5.47 -1.98
C LEU A 64 11.30 -6.67 -2.51
N ALA A 65 11.07 -7.87 -1.98
CA ALA A 65 11.66 -9.09 -2.53
C ALA A 65 11.07 -9.44 -3.90
N ALA A 66 9.76 -9.22 -4.07
CA ALA A 66 9.07 -9.47 -5.33
C ALA A 66 9.34 -8.36 -6.37
N PHE A 67 9.42 -7.11 -5.93
CA PHE A 67 9.64 -5.93 -6.76
C PHE A 67 10.79 -5.11 -6.19
N PRO A 68 12.06 -5.49 -6.45
CA PRO A 68 13.22 -4.83 -5.82
C PRO A 68 13.36 -3.34 -6.14
N ASP A 69 12.87 -2.92 -7.30
CA ASP A 69 12.85 -1.53 -7.76
C ASP A 69 11.53 -0.80 -7.42
N LEU A 70 10.72 -1.36 -6.53
CA LEU A 70 9.43 -0.78 -6.14
C LEU A 70 9.60 0.66 -5.68
N ARG A 71 8.72 1.53 -6.20
CA ARG A 71 8.66 2.93 -5.83
C ARG A 71 7.21 3.41 -5.83
N PHE A 72 6.88 4.21 -4.84
CA PHE A 72 5.61 4.93 -4.78
C PHE A 72 5.78 6.39 -5.20
N ALA A 73 4.87 6.87 -6.03
CA ALA A 73 4.69 8.29 -6.30
C ALA A 73 3.40 8.77 -5.63
N VAL A 74 3.50 9.78 -4.76
CA VAL A 74 2.33 10.40 -4.14
C VAL A 74 1.69 11.35 -5.15
N GLU A 75 0.45 11.08 -5.53
CA GLU A 75 -0.31 11.90 -6.48
C GLU A 75 -1.11 12.97 -5.75
N GLN A 76 -1.69 12.64 -4.59
CA GLN A 76 -2.56 13.54 -3.84
C GLN A 76 -2.64 13.10 -2.38
N MET A 77 -2.68 14.08 -1.48
CA MET A 77 -3.01 13.87 -0.08
C MET A 77 -4.10 14.85 0.36
N LEU A 78 -5.09 14.33 1.07
CA LEU A 78 -6.13 15.09 1.72
C LEU A 78 -6.21 14.67 3.18
N ALA A 79 -6.40 15.63 4.09
CA ALA A 79 -6.54 15.32 5.50
C ALA A 79 -7.71 16.09 6.10
N GLU A 80 -8.45 15.42 6.97
CA GLU A 80 -9.56 15.97 7.75
C GLU A 80 -9.56 15.33 9.13
N GLY A 81 -9.56 16.14 10.18
CA GLY A 81 -9.47 15.65 11.54
C GLY A 81 -8.19 14.85 11.77
N ASP A 82 -8.34 13.63 12.28
CA ASP A 82 -7.23 12.70 12.55
C ASP A 82 -6.93 11.74 11.39
N ARG A 83 -7.52 11.97 10.21
CA ARG A 83 -7.40 11.08 9.06
C ARG A 83 -6.72 11.75 7.88
N VAL A 84 -5.93 10.95 7.16
CA VAL A 84 -5.28 11.36 5.92
C VAL A 84 -5.53 10.31 4.84
N MET A 85 -5.90 10.78 3.66
CA MET A 85 -6.03 9.96 2.46
C MET A 85 -4.85 10.25 1.54
N THR A 86 -4.18 9.20 1.10
CA THR A 86 -3.11 9.27 0.10
C THR A 86 -3.52 8.49 -1.13
N ARG A 87 -3.55 9.16 -2.27
CA ARG A 87 -3.64 8.53 -3.58
C ARG A 87 -2.25 8.46 -4.16
N CYS A 88 -1.80 7.25 -4.47
CA CYS A 88 -0.44 7.01 -4.96
C CYS A 88 -0.40 5.96 -6.06
N THR A 89 0.72 5.92 -6.77
CA THR A 89 1.01 4.92 -7.81
C THR A 89 2.26 4.15 -7.42
N MET A 90 2.14 2.83 -7.36
CA MET A 90 3.26 1.92 -7.18
C MET A 90 3.77 1.47 -8.53
N THR A 91 5.08 1.58 -8.77
CA THR A 91 5.75 1.03 -9.95
C THR A 91 6.83 0.06 -9.52
N GLY A 92 7.11 -0.92 -10.36
CA GLY A 92 8.17 -1.88 -10.11
C GLY A 92 8.23 -2.97 -11.15
N THR A 93 9.29 -3.79 -11.10
CA THR A 93 9.49 -4.94 -11.98
C THR A 93 9.37 -6.23 -11.16
N HIS A 94 8.53 -7.14 -11.62
CA HIS A 94 8.30 -8.43 -10.96
C HIS A 94 9.50 -9.35 -11.19
N ALA A 95 10.51 -9.22 -10.33
CA ALA A 95 11.79 -9.93 -10.44
C ALA A 95 11.96 -11.04 -9.39
N GLY A 96 11.12 -11.08 -8.35
CA GLY A 96 11.09 -12.13 -7.34
C GLY A 96 9.70 -12.76 -7.23
N ALA A 97 9.61 -13.93 -6.60
CA ALA A 97 8.32 -14.60 -6.39
C ALA A 97 7.38 -13.74 -5.54
N TRP A 98 6.12 -13.69 -5.91
CA TRP A 98 5.08 -12.94 -5.21
C TRP A 98 3.84 -13.80 -5.02
N GLN A 99 3.49 -14.08 -3.77
CA GLN A 99 2.32 -14.90 -3.39
C GLN A 99 2.19 -16.20 -4.22
N GLY A 100 3.30 -16.91 -4.40
CA GLY A 100 3.33 -18.15 -5.17
C GLY A 100 3.44 -17.96 -6.69
N VAL A 101 3.43 -16.74 -7.19
CA VAL A 101 3.63 -16.43 -8.61
C VAL A 101 5.12 -16.29 -8.88
N ALA A 102 5.64 -17.11 -9.79
CA ALA A 102 7.03 -17.05 -10.23
C ALA A 102 7.33 -15.69 -10.91
N PRO A 103 8.58 -15.18 -10.84
CA PRO A 103 8.95 -13.91 -11.46
C PRO A 103 8.58 -13.87 -12.95
N THR A 104 7.84 -12.84 -13.35
CA THR A 104 7.44 -12.65 -14.77
C THR A 104 8.39 -11.73 -15.53
N GLY A 105 9.22 -10.97 -14.83
CA GLY A 105 10.05 -9.91 -15.43
C GLY A 105 9.26 -8.70 -15.91
N ARG A 106 7.95 -8.66 -15.68
CA ARG A 106 7.07 -7.59 -16.18
C ARG A 106 7.13 -6.38 -15.28
N ARG A 107 7.09 -5.21 -15.89
CA ARG A 107 6.96 -3.94 -15.19
C ARG A 107 5.47 -3.67 -14.93
N VAL A 108 5.16 -3.23 -13.71
CA VAL A 108 3.80 -2.90 -13.29
C VAL A 108 3.70 -1.44 -12.84
N SER A 109 2.50 -0.88 -13.02
CA SER A 109 2.12 0.43 -12.50
C SER A 109 0.72 0.30 -11.92
N VAL A 110 0.60 0.43 -10.60
CA VAL A 110 -0.62 0.10 -9.85
C VAL A 110 -1.07 1.30 -9.02
N ARG A 111 -2.32 1.69 -9.18
CA ARG A 111 -2.91 2.77 -8.39
C ARG A 111 -3.45 2.25 -7.08
N MET A 112 -3.26 3.05 -6.03
CA MET A 112 -3.70 2.72 -4.68
C MET A 112 -4.28 3.95 -4.00
N VAL A 113 -5.20 3.70 -3.09
CA VAL A 113 -5.71 4.69 -2.13
C VAL A 113 -5.54 4.12 -0.73
N ILE A 114 -4.93 4.89 0.14
CA ILE A 114 -4.70 4.53 1.54
C ILE A 114 -5.33 5.61 2.41
N VAL A 115 -6.19 5.22 3.34
CA VAL A 115 -6.68 6.11 4.40
C VAL A 115 -6.03 5.69 5.71
N GLN A 116 -5.44 6.64 6.43
CA GLN A 116 -4.78 6.37 7.70
C GLN A 116 -5.35 7.26 8.79
N ARG A 117 -5.66 6.65 9.94
CA ARG A 117 -6.04 7.37 11.15
C ARG A 117 -4.81 7.50 12.03
N ILE A 118 -4.54 8.73 12.45
CA ILE A 118 -3.38 9.08 13.28
C ILE A 118 -3.87 9.32 14.72
N ALA A 119 -3.21 8.66 15.66
CA ALA A 119 -3.45 8.82 17.08
C ALA A 119 -2.09 8.81 17.80
N ASP A 120 -1.89 9.77 18.71
CA ASP A 120 -0.64 9.92 19.47
C ASP A 120 0.62 9.97 18.58
N GLY A 121 0.51 10.62 17.42
CA GLY A 121 1.61 10.78 16.47
C GLY A 121 1.96 9.53 15.67
N ARG A 122 1.09 8.51 15.67
CA ARG A 122 1.32 7.23 14.99
C ARG A 122 0.12 6.81 14.16
N ILE A 123 0.34 5.98 13.16
CA ILE A 123 -0.72 5.33 12.39
C ILE A 123 -1.33 4.26 13.28
N ALA A 124 -2.58 4.47 13.70
CA ALA A 124 -3.31 3.56 14.58
C ALA A 124 -4.24 2.60 13.81
N GLU A 125 -4.66 3.02 12.62
CA GLU A 125 -5.56 2.24 11.77
C GLU A 125 -5.39 2.69 10.32
N ASP A 126 -5.46 1.75 9.39
CA ASP A 126 -5.45 2.09 7.97
C ASP A 126 -6.41 1.24 7.14
N TRP A 127 -6.84 1.80 6.02
CA TRP A 127 -7.68 1.18 5.01
C TRP A 127 -6.96 1.28 3.67
N VAL A 128 -6.69 0.13 3.05
CA VAL A 128 -5.88 0.05 1.84
C VAL A 128 -6.72 -0.50 0.70
N LEU A 129 -6.84 0.26 -0.37
CA LEU A 129 -7.47 -0.15 -1.61
C LEU A 129 -6.42 -0.18 -2.73
N VAL A 130 -6.11 -1.38 -3.21
CA VAL A 130 -5.22 -1.61 -4.34
C VAL A 130 -6.06 -1.91 -5.57
N GLU A 131 -5.71 -1.31 -6.71
CA GLU A 131 -6.33 -1.67 -7.99
C GLU A 131 -5.76 -3.03 -8.46
N ALA A 132 -6.26 -4.12 -7.84
CA ALA A 132 -5.70 -5.46 -7.98
C ALA A 132 -5.93 -6.07 -9.36
N LEU A 133 -7.06 -5.75 -10.00
CA LEU A 133 -7.35 -6.28 -11.35
C LEU A 133 -6.26 -5.84 -12.33
N GLY A 134 -5.91 -4.56 -12.31
CA GLY A 134 -4.84 -4.03 -13.18
C GLY A 134 -3.49 -4.64 -12.88
N LEU A 135 -3.17 -4.89 -11.61
CA LEU A 135 -1.95 -5.60 -11.23
C LEU A 135 -1.93 -7.02 -11.84
N PHE A 136 -3.01 -7.77 -11.67
CA PHE A 136 -3.10 -9.15 -12.18
C PHE A 136 -3.04 -9.19 -13.71
N GLN A 137 -3.67 -8.24 -14.40
CA GLN A 137 -3.59 -8.10 -15.85
C GLN A 137 -2.15 -7.82 -16.32
N GLN A 138 -1.46 -6.90 -15.66
CA GLN A 138 -0.08 -6.54 -15.99
C GLN A 138 0.90 -7.68 -15.73
N LEU A 139 0.63 -8.53 -14.73
CA LEU A 139 1.40 -9.75 -14.49
C LEU A 139 1.05 -10.91 -15.45
N GLY A 140 0.00 -10.75 -16.24
CA GLY A 140 -0.47 -11.80 -17.16
C GLY A 140 -1.25 -12.92 -16.49
N LEU A 141 -1.74 -12.71 -15.28
CA LEU A 141 -2.53 -13.69 -14.52
C LEU A 141 -4.00 -13.67 -14.93
N VAL A 142 -4.46 -12.56 -15.46
CA VAL A 142 -5.85 -12.32 -15.90
C VAL A 142 -5.78 -11.66 -17.28
N PRO A 143 -6.69 -11.99 -18.22
CA PRO A 143 -6.73 -11.34 -19.53
C PRO A 143 -6.89 -9.82 -19.44
N PRO A 144 -6.41 -9.07 -20.44
CA PRO A 144 -6.62 -7.62 -20.49
C PRO A 144 -8.10 -7.30 -20.62
N ARG A 145 -8.46 -6.06 -20.24
CA ARG A 145 -9.85 -5.61 -20.12
C ARG A 145 -10.66 -5.83 -21.43
N GLU A 146 -10.05 -5.55 -22.56
CA GLU A 146 -10.66 -5.69 -23.89
C GLU A 146 -11.02 -7.14 -24.25
N GLU A 147 -10.37 -8.12 -23.63
CA GLU A 147 -10.73 -9.54 -23.79
C GLU A 147 -11.80 -9.99 -22.80
N LEU A 148 -11.96 -9.29 -21.69
CA LEU A 148 -12.94 -9.63 -20.64
C LEU A 148 -14.34 -9.08 -20.94
N LEU A 149 -14.42 -7.99 -21.70
CA LEU A 149 -15.68 -7.31 -21.97
C LEU A 149 -16.10 -7.56 -23.44
N PRO A 150 -17.40 -7.73 -23.70
CA PRO A 150 -17.86 -7.89 -25.07
C PRO A 150 -17.55 -6.61 -25.88
N THR A 151 -17.04 -6.81 -27.07
CA THR A 151 -16.87 -5.74 -28.05
C THR A 151 -18.24 -5.20 -28.44
N LYS A 152 -18.41 -3.88 -28.44
CA LYS A 152 -19.64 -3.23 -28.92
C LYS A 152 -19.73 -3.31 -30.44
#